data_505f8dfe38ae4fae476bac7757a52f90
#
_entry.id   505f8dfe38ae4fae476bac7757a52f90
#
_cell.length_a   1.000
_cell.length_b   1.000
_cell.length_c   1.000
_cell.angle_alpha   90.00
_cell.angle_beta   90.00
_cell.angle_gamma   90.00
#
_symmetry.space_group_name_H-M   'P 1'
#
loop_
_entity.id
_entity.type
_entity.pdbx_description
1 polymer ?
#
loop_
_entity_poly.entity_id
_entity_poly.type
_entity_poly.pdbx_seq_one_letter_code
_entity_poly.pdbx_strand_id
1 'polypeptide(L)'
;LPMKKTDGEWSVENDVWGLIDPETNKQIIPESFITDESVEMTDWEVQDGAVMIVKNKIEESGKELMSWQSNPQVHPSLWFVGDNGPEYVVVSSARYPEEALPPKNIDDIKESNSKMSNVGYFASVVLASSDDPFDPEAKDNGNFLPLIRGEGFIPKVSDLIPLTID
;
A
#
# COMPACT_ATOMS: atom_id res chain seq x y z
N LEU A 1 6.87 -12.60 2.14
CA LEU A 1 8.26 -12.29 2.45
C LEU A 1 8.68 -11.10 1.62
N PRO A 2 9.24 -10.02 2.21
CA PRO A 2 9.77 -8.93 1.41
C PRO A 2 11.02 -9.41 0.66
N MET A 3 10.98 -9.26 -0.65
CA MET A 3 12.07 -9.58 -1.57
C MET A 3 12.55 -8.29 -2.22
N LYS A 4 13.85 -8.19 -2.49
CA LYS A 4 14.43 -7.08 -3.26
C LYS A 4 15.18 -7.62 -4.47
N LYS A 5 15.19 -6.84 -5.54
CA LYS A 5 15.96 -7.10 -6.75
C LYS A 5 17.13 -6.13 -6.82
N THR A 6 18.35 -6.62 -6.86
CA THR A 6 19.57 -5.81 -6.97
C THR A 6 20.43 -6.38 -8.08
N ASP A 7 20.80 -5.57 -9.08
CA ASP A 7 21.60 -5.97 -10.24
C ASP A 7 21.03 -7.19 -11.01
N GLY A 8 19.70 -7.32 -11.04
CA GLY A 8 19.01 -8.41 -11.71
C GLY A 8 18.82 -9.68 -10.85
N GLU A 9 19.41 -9.74 -9.68
CA GLU A 9 19.29 -10.88 -8.76
C GLU A 9 18.30 -10.60 -7.64
N TRP A 10 17.42 -11.58 -7.35
CA TRP A 10 16.50 -11.52 -6.22
C TRP A 10 17.17 -11.99 -4.93
N SER A 11 16.92 -11.27 -3.85
CA SER A 11 17.34 -11.66 -2.50
C SER A 11 16.23 -11.34 -1.48
N VAL A 12 16.25 -12.05 -0.36
CA VAL A 12 15.36 -11.75 0.77
C VAL A 12 15.87 -10.49 1.47
N GLU A 13 14.97 -9.56 1.79
CA GLU A 13 15.34 -8.28 2.41
C GLU A 13 15.78 -8.43 3.86
N ASN A 14 15.27 -9.46 4.56
CA ASN A 14 15.62 -9.78 5.95
C ASN A 14 15.89 -11.27 6.10
N ASP A 15 16.70 -11.66 7.07
CA ASP A 15 16.94 -13.06 7.43
C ASP A 15 15.62 -13.78 7.68
N VAL A 16 15.35 -14.79 6.86
CA VAL A 16 14.11 -15.55 6.90
C VAL A 16 14.12 -16.42 8.15
N TRP A 17 13.25 -16.15 9.05
CA TRP A 17 12.99 -17.01 10.20
C TRP A 17 12.39 -18.34 9.73
N GLY A 18 13.27 -19.25 9.29
CA GLY A 18 12.97 -20.65 9.10
C GLY A 18 11.57 -20.99 8.60
N LEU A 19 11.16 -20.45 7.45
CA LEU A 19 9.96 -20.93 6.78
C LEU A 19 10.13 -22.42 6.48
N ILE A 20 9.24 -23.22 7.03
CA ILE A 20 9.27 -24.68 6.87
C ILE A 20 7.97 -25.08 6.19
N ASP A 21 8.09 -25.88 5.15
CA ASP A 21 6.95 -26.57 4.53
C ASP A 21 6.36 -27.57 5.53
N PRO A 22 5.09 -27.40 5.95
CA PRO A 22 4.49 -28.25 6.97
C PRO A 22 4.30 -29.72 6.55
N GLU A 23 4.26 -29.98 5.24
CA GLU A 23 4.08 -31.35 4.72
C GLU A 23 5.41 -32.10 4.63
N THR A 24 6.47 -31.43 4.19
CA THR A 24 7.77 -32.07 3.94
C THR A 24 8.78 -31.84 5.05
N ASN A 25 8.48 -30.93 6.00
CA ASN A 25 9.36 -30.47 7.08
C ASN A 25 10.74 -29.95 6.56
N LYS A 26 10.77 -29.45 5.32
CA LYS A 26 11.96 -28.86 4.71
C LYS A 26 11.89 -27.35 4.76
N GLN A 27 13.04 -26.73 4.88
CA GLN A 27 13.14 -25.30 4.80
C GLN A 27 12.72 -24.82 3.40
N ILE A 28 11.82 -23.84 3.36
CA ILE A 28 11.44 -23.15 2.12
C ILE A 28 12.53 -22.11 1.83
N ILE A 29 13.08 -22.19 0.64
CA ILE A 29 14.05 -21.21 0.11
C ILE A 29 13.26 -20.34 -0.89
N PRO A 30 12.86 -19.10 -0.51
CA PRO A 30 11.99 -18.26 -1.35
C PRO A 30 12.57 -18.00 -2.74
N GLU A 31 13.89 -17.85 -2.82
CA GLU A 31 14.60 -17.61 -4.08
C GLU A 31 14.38 -18.73 -5.11
N SER A 32 14.11 -19.95 -4.66
CA SER A 32 13.85 -21.09 -5.55
C SER A 32 12.51 -21.00 -6.29
N PHE A 33 11.61 -20.11 -5.86
CA PHE A 33 10.30 -19.89 -6.50
C PHE A 33 10.31 -18.68 -7.43
N ILE A 34 11.40 -17.95 -7.52
CA ILE A 34 11.52 -16.80 -8.41
C ILE A 34 11.75 -17.31 -9.83
N THR A 35 10.93 -16.79 -10.74
CA THR A 35 11.07 -17.02 -12.19
C THR A 35 11.44 -15.71 -12.86
N ASP A 36 11.98 -15.77 -14.07
CA ASP A 36 12.21 -14.57 -14.92
C ASP A 36 10.92 -14.05 -15.56
N GLU A 37 9.77 -14.56 -15.15
CA GLU A 37 8.47 -14.15 -15.64
C GLU A 37 8.10 -12.78 -15.06
N SER A 38 7.75 -11.84 -15.94
CA SER A 38 7.20 -10.55 -15.52
C SER A 38 5.78 -10.74 -14.99
N VAL A 39 5.61 -10.60 -13.69
CA VAL A 39 4.33 -10.79 -13.01
C VAL A 39 3.79 -9.44 -12.58
N GLU A 40 2.58 -9.10 -13.03
CA GLU A 40 1.91 -7.87 -12.63
C GLU A 40 1.53 -7.92 -11.14
N MET A 41 1.70 -6.79 -10.45
CA MET A 41 1.27 -6.64 -9.06
C MET A 41 -0.24 -6.84 -8.95
N THR A 42 -0.67 -7.58 -7.96
CA THR A 42 -2.09 -7.73 -7.61
C THR A 42 -2.64 -6.46 -6.94
N ASP A 43 -3.96 -6.31 -6.86
CA ASP A 43 -4.60 -5.19 -6.14
C ASP A 43 -4.19 -5.14 -4.66
N TRP A 44 -3.94 -6.29 -4.06
CA TRP A 44 -3.42 -6.41 -2.71
C TRP A 44 -2.02 -5.80 -2.56
N GLU A 45 -1.13 -6.08 -3.49
CA GLU A 45 0.24 -5.56 -3.48
C GLU A 45 0.25 -4.05 -3.75
N VAL A 46 -0.62 -3.56 -4.62
CA VAL A 46 -0.79 -2.13 -4.86
C VAL A 46 -1.33 -1.43 -3.61
N GLN A 47 -2.31 -2.03 -2.93
CA GLN A 47 -2.85 -1.50 -1.68
C GLN A 47 -1.81 -1.54 -0.55
N ASP A 48 -1.04 -2.63 -0.45
CA ASP A 48 0.03 -2.75 0.56
C ASP A 48 1.09 -1.66 0.36
N GLY A 49 1.56 -1.48 -0.87
CA GLY A 49 2.48 -0.41 -1.22
C GLY A 49 1.94 0.98 -0.85
N ALA A 50 0.66 1.24 -1.15
CA ALA A 50 0.01 2.50 -0.83
C ALA A 50 -0.07 2.74 0.69
N VAL A 51 -0.46 1.74 1.46
CA VAL A 51 -0.54 1.81 2.93
C VAL A 51 0.84 2.06 3.52
N MET A 52 1.88 1.36 3.04
CA MET A 52 3.26 1.55 3.51
C MET A 52 3.78 2.96 3.23
N ILE A 53 3.44 3.55 2.09
CA ILE A 53 3.81 4.93 1.77
C ILE A 53 3.16 5.93 2.73
N VAL A 54 1.85 5.79 2.97
CA VAL A 54 1.13 6.68 3.91
C VAL A 54 1.62 6.49 5.33
N LYS A 55 1.87 5.25 5.76
CA LYS A 55 2.49 4.89 7.03
C LYS A 55 3.81 5.64 7.23
N ASN A 56 4.72 5.52 6.27
CA ASN A 56 6.03 6.17 6.36
C ASN A 56 5.90 7.70 6.44
N LYS A 57 4.99 8.32 5.67
CA LYS A 57 4.72 9.77 5.77
C LYS A 57 4.24 10.19 7.16
N ILE A 58 3.40 9.39 7.81
CA ILE A 58 2.91 9.65 9.18
C ILE A 58 4.09 9.58 10.16
N GLU A 59 4.90 8.53 10.09
CA GLU A 59 6.09 8.37 10.96
C GLU A 59 7.12 9.49 10.72
N GLU A 60 7.39 9.85 9.46
CA GLU A 60 8.27 10.97 9.10
C GLU A 60 7.77 12.33 9.61
N SER A 61 6.46 12.49 9.77
CA SER A 61 5.86 13.68 10.40
C SER A 61 6.01 13.72 11.92
N GLY A 62 6.64 12.71 12.53
CA GLY A 62 6.87 12.58 13.97
C GLY A 62 5.67 12.03 14.74
N LYS A 63 4.63 11.52 14.07
CA LYS A 63 3.48 10.88 14.72
C LYS A 63 3.80 9.43 15.07
N GLU A 64 3.31 8.98 16.22
CA GLU A 64 3.44 7.59 16.68
C GLU A 64 2.37 6.70 16.04
N LEU A 65 2.81 5.65 15.33
CA LEU A 65 1.91 4.68 14.74
C LEU A 65 1.38 3.71 15.81
N MET A 66 0.07 3.51 15.85
CA MET A 66 -0.58 2.55 16.75
C MET A 66 -0.76 1.19 16.09
N SER A 67 -1.27 1.17 14.85
CA SER A 67 -1.45 -0.05 14.07
C SER A 67 -1.65 0.26 12.59
N TRP A 68 -1.38 -0.73 11.74
CA TRP A 68 -1.68 -0.68 10.32
C TRP A 68 -2.08 -2.06 9.76
N GLN A 69 -2.76 -2.04 8.65
CA GLN A 69 -3.11 -3.24 7.88
C GLN A 69 -3.39 -2.84 6.43
N SER A 70 -3.14 -3.75 5.50
CA SER A 70 -3.21 -3.51 4.06
C SER A 70 -4.35 -4.24 3.35
N ASN A 71 -5.25 -4.88 4.10
CA ASN A 71 -6.41 -5.53 3.49
C ASN A 71 -7.34 -4.48 2.87
N PRO A 72 -7.58 -4.49 1.54
CA PRO A 72 -8.40 -3.47 0.88
C PRO A 72 -9.87 -3.51 1.31
N GLN A 73 -10.32 -4.56 1.98
CA GLN A 73 -11.69 -4.73 2.48
C GLN A 73 -11.84 -4.36 3.96
N VAL A 74 -10.74 -4.03 4.65
CA VAL A 74 -10.75 -3.71 6.09
C VAL A 74 -10.35 -2.26 6.30
N HIS A 75 -11.16 -1.52 7.04
CA HIS A 75 -10.94 -0.11 7.35
C HIS A 75 -11.03 0.18 8.85
N PRO A 76 -10.27 1.14 9.33
CA PRO A 76 -9.30 1.96 8.61
C PRO A 76 -8.01 1.19 8.31
N SER A 77 -7.17 1.77 7.42
CA SER A 77 -5.87 1.17 7.05
C SER A 77 -4.81 1.44 8.12
N LEU A 78 -4.88 2.56 8.81
CA LEU A 78 -3.90 3.01 9.80
C LEU A 78 -4.58 3.65 11.00
N TRP A 79 -3.95 3.47 12.18
CA TRP A 79 -4.21 4.22 13.39
C TRP A 79 -2.91 4.83 13.90
N PHE A 80 -2.95 6.09 14.32
CA PHE A 80 -1.80 6.79 14.88
C PHE A 80 -2.22 7.71 16.03
N VAL A 81 -1.26 8.15 16.83
CA VAL A 81 -1.48 9.10 17.92
C VAL A 81 -1.49 10.50 17.35
N GLY A 82 -2.67 11.11 17.33
CA GLY A 82 -2.84 12.50 16.94
C GLY A 82 -2.73 13.46 18.12
N ASP A 83 -3.02 14.74 17.89
CA ASP A 83 -2.84 15.77 18.91
C ASP A 83 -3.82 15.65 20.09
N ASN A 84 -5.00 15.07 19.87
CA ASN A 84 -6.05 14.93 20.86
C ASN A 84 -6.45 13.45 21.13
N GLY A 85 -5.62 12.50 20.74
CA GLY A 85 -5.87 11.07 20.92
C GLY A 85 -5.73 10.27 19.64
N PRO A 86 -6.32 9.07 19.56
CA PRO A 86 -6.26 8.24 18.36
C PRO A 86 -6.88 8.92 17.16
N GLU A 87 -6.19 8.87 16.03
CA GLU A 87 -6.66 9.32 14.72
C GLU A 87 -6.47 8.20 13.70
N TYR A 88 -7.30 8.17 12.66
CA TYR A 88 -7.21 7.08 11.67
C TYR A 88 -7.15 7.58 10.24
N VAL A 89 -6.62 6.72 9.36
CA VAL A 89 -6.58 6.97 7.91
C VAL A 89 -7.20 5.81 7.15
N VAL A 90 -8.10 6.14 6.24
CA VAL A 90 -8.59 5.25 5.19
C VAL A 90 -7.74 5.50 3.95
N VAL A 91 -7.00 4.49 3.51
CA VAL A 91 -6.16 4.57 2.31
C VAL A 91 -6.84 3.85 1.18
N SER A 92 -6.97 4.51 0.03
CA SER A 92 -7.31 3.88 -1.24
C SER A 92 -6.15 3.96 -2.20
N SER A 93 -5.97 2.90 -2.96
CA SER A 93 -4.94 2.81 -4.00
C SER A 93 -5.54 2.66 -5.40
N ALA A 94 -4.83 3.10 -6.40
CA ALA A 94 -5.13 2.84 -7.80
C ALA A 94 -3.84 2.74 -8.61
N ARG A 95 -3.92 2.07 -9.77
CA ARG A 95 -2.89 2.12 -10.81
C ARG A 95 -3.15 3.30 -11.72
N TYR A 96 -2.13 4.07 -12.03
CA TYR A 96 -2.26 5.08 -13.09
C TYR A 96 -2.71 4.42 -14.41
N PRO A 97 -3.68 5.01 -15.14
CA PRO A 97 -4.26 6.35 -15.00
C PRO A 97 -5.55 6.43 -14.15
N GLU A 98 -5.91 5.39 -13.43
CA GLU A 98 -7.09 5.38 -12.58
C GLU A 98 -6.92 6.31 -11.37
N GLU A 99 -8.05 6.70 -10.77
CA GLU A 99 -8.07 7.54 -9.56
C GLU A 99 -8.39 6.69 -8.33
N ALA A 100 -7.64 6.90 -7.25
CA ALA A 100 -7.91 6.28 -5.96
C ALA A 100 -9.00 7.10 -5.23
N LEU A 101 -10.25 6.69 -5.41
CA LEU A 101 -11.41 7.36 -4.80
C LEU A 101 -11.70 6.82 -3.39
N PRO A 102 -12.38 7.59 -2.52
CA PRO A 102 -12.86 7.10 -1.24
C PRO A 102 -13.76 5.86 -1.41
N PRO A 103 -13.71 4.91 -0.46
CA PRO A 103 -14.64 3.78 -0.46
C PRO A 103 -16.10 4.24 -0.49
N LYS A 104 -16.97 3.53 -1.20
CA LYS A 104 -18.40 3.87 -1.31
C LYS A 104 -19.12 3.90 0.04
N ASN A 105 -18.64 3.12 1.01
CA ASN A 105 -19.18 3.02 2.36
C ASN A 105 -18.39 3.87 3.37
N ILE A 106 -17.81 4.98 2.93
CA ILE A 106 -16.96 5.84 3.79
C ILE A 106 -17.72 6.35 5.02
N ASP A 107 -19.01 6.59 4.92
CA ASP A 107 -19.83 7.04 6.05
C ASP A 107 -20.06 5.94 7.08
N ASP A 108 -20.26 4.69 6.66
CA ASP A 108 -20.32 3.54 7.57
C ASP A 108 -18.96 3.33 8.29
N ILE A 109 -17.86 3.57 7.60
CA ILE A 109 -16.51 3.51 8.18
C ILE A 109 -16.36 4.58 9.25
N LYS A 110 -16.79 5.82 9.00
CA LYS A 110 -16.79 6.92 9.97
C LYS A 110 -17.62 6.55 11.21
N GLU A 111 -18.83 6.09 11.02
CA GLU A 111 -19.72 5.70 12.10
C GLU A 111 -19.16 4.58 12.95
N SER A 112 -18.62 3.53 12.32
CA SER A 112 -18.05 2.38 13.04
C SER A 112 -16.83 2.74 13.89
N ASN A 113 -16.04 3.73 13.44
CA ASN A 113 -14.83 4.18 14.14
C ASN A 113 -15.09 5.30 15.17
N SER A 114 -16.26 5.93 15.16
CA SER A 114 -16.63 7.05 16.03
C SER A 114 -16.52 6.74 17.54
N LYS A 115 -16.64 5.46 17.92
CA LYS A 115 -16.47 5.00 19.32
C LYS A 115 -15.02 5.12 19.81
N MET A 116 -14.05 5.08 18.90
CA MET A 116 -12.62 5.19 19.23
C MET A 116 -12.09 6.58 18.90
N SER A 117 -12.49 7.14 17.76
CA SER A 117 -12.11 8.49 17.33
C SER A 117 -13.11 9.08 16.36
N ASN A 118 -13.39 10.38 16.53
CA ASN A 118 -14.14 11.17 15.55
C ASN A 118 -13.22 11.88 14.54
N VAL A 119 -11.90 11.70 14.67
CA VAL A 119 -10.91 12.32 13.79
C VAL A 119 -10.37 11.26 12.84
N GLY A 120 -10.78 11.34 11.60
CA GLY A 120 -10.36 10.45 10.53
C GLY A 120 -9.95 11.21 9.29
N TYR A 121 -9.15 10.56 8.47
CA TYR A 121 -8.66 11.10 7.21
C TYR A 121 -8.81 10.07 6.09
N PHE A 122 -8.87 10.59 4.87
CA PHE A 122 -8.74 9.82 3.65
C PHE A 122 -7.41 10.17 2.99
N ALA A 123 -6.71 9.17 2.47
CA ALA A 123 -5.52 9.33 1.65
C ALA A 123 -5.68 8.56 0.34
N SER A 124 -5.48 9.27 -0.77
CA SER A 124 -5.45 8.72 -2.14
C SER A 124 -4.01 8.47 -2.54
N VAL A 125 -3.72 7.27 -3.03
CA VAL A 125 -2.39 6.89 -3.54
C VAL A 125 -2.54 6.27 -4.91
N VAL A 126 -1.98 6.93 -5.92
CA VAL A 126 -1.90 6.39 -7.28
C VAL A 126 -0.47 5.98 -7.56
N LEU A 127 -0.27 4.75 -8.03
CA LEU A 127 1.04 4.21 -8.39
C LEU A 127 1.18 4.15 -9.91
N ALA A 128 2.33 4.56 -10.42
CA ALA A 128 2.71 4.41 -11.83
C ALA A 128 4.04 3.65 -11.93
N SER A 129 4.30 2.97 -13.04
CA SER A 129 5.61 2.38 -13.30
C SER A 129 6.70 3.45 -13.24
N SER A 130 7.88 3.11 -12.71
CA SER A 130 9.03 4.02 -12.69
C SER A 130 9.55 4.36 -14.09
N ASP A 131 9.29 3.50 -15.06
CA ASP A 131 9.74 3.66 -16.45
C ASP A 131 8.83 4.59 -17.25
N ASP A 132 7.60 4.82 -16.77
CA ASP A 132 6.61 5.71 -17.38
C ASP A 132 5.76 6.41 -16.31
N PRO A 133 6.35 7.34 -15.53
CA PRO A 133 5.69 7.93 -14.40
C PRO A 133 4.71 9.04 -14.81
N PHE A 134 3.41 8.75 -14.73
CA PHE A 134 2.32 9.73 -14.87
C PHE A 134 2.32 10.53 -16.19
N ASP A 135 2.74 9.91 -17.28
CA ASP A 135 2.72 10.55 -18.61
C ASP A 135 1.26 10.81 -19.06
N PRO A 136 0.84 12.08 -19.26
CA PRO A 136 -0.50 12.40 -19.74
C PRO A 136 -0.78 11.88 -21.17
N GLU A 137 0.24 11.85 -22.03
CA GLU A 137 0.10 11.36 -23.40
C GLU A 137 -0.12 9.83 -23.42
N ALA A 138 0.54 9.11 -22.52
CA ALA A 138 0.31 7.68 -22.33
C ALA A 138 -1.13 7.40 -21.89
N LYS A 139 -1.69 8.22 -21.01
CA LYS A 139 -3.10 8.14 -20.60
C LYS A 139 -4.05 8.28 -21.78
N ASP A 140 -3.86 9.31 -22.61
CA ASP A 140 -4.74 9.62 -23.73
C ASP A 140 -4.67 8.56 -24.84
N ASN A 141 -3.52 7.93 -25.00
CA ASN A 141 -3.27 6.88 -26.00
C ASN A 141 -3.52 5.46 -25.47
N GLY A 142 -3.80 5.29 -24.17
CA GLY A 142 -3.96 3.97 -23.53
C GLY A 142 -2.66 3.17 -23.42
N ASN A 143 -1.50 3.81 -23.55
CA ASN A 143 -0.17 3.19 -23.54
C ASN A 143 0.54 3.41 -22.21
N PHE A 144 -0.04 2.97 -21.10
CA PHE A 144 0.60 3.00 -19.80
C PHE A 144 1.22 1.65 -19.45
N LEU A 145 2.37 1.68 -18.76
CA LEU A 145 3.06 0.47 -18.35
C LEU A 145 2.41 -0.14 -17.11
N PRO A 146 2.27 -1.47 -17.05
CA PRO A 146 1.77 -2.17 -15.87
C PRO A 146 2.77 -2.05 -14.70
N LEU A 147 2.27 -2.21 -13.49
CA LEU A 147 3.10 -2.35 -12.30
C LEU A 147 3.59 -3.79 -12.18
N ILE A 148 4.87 -4.02 -12.38
CA ILE A 148 5.49 -5.35 -12.33
C ILE A 148 6.19 -5.57 -11.00
N ARG A 149 6.05 -6.77 -10.44
CA ARG A 149 6.75 -7.16 -9.21
C ARG A 149 8.25 -7.04 -9.36
N GLY A 150 8.90 -6.36 -8.38
CA GLY A 150 10.35 -6.17 -8.37
C GLY A 150 10.87 -5.08 -9.31
N GLU A 151 10.01 -4.49 -10.11
CA GLU A 151 10.29 -3.25 -10.82
C GLU A 151 9.86 -2.06 -9.95
N GLY A 152 10.44 -0.90 -10.22
CA GLY A 152 10.15 0.30 -9.45
C GLY A 152 8.76 0.88 -9.76
N PHE A 153 8.19 1.58 -8.80
CA PHE A 153 7.02 2.42 -9.02
C PHE A 153 7.20 3.80 -8.39
N ILE A 154 6.48 4.78 -8.91
CA ILE A 154 6.44 6.14 -8.38
C ILE A 154 5.03 6.42 -7.86
N PRO A 155 4.91 6.88 -6.58
CA PRO A 155 3.62 7.21 -6.01
C PRO A 155 3.24 8.68 -6.23
N LYS A 156 1.96 8.93 -6.48
CA LYS A 156 1.31 10.22 -6.32
C LYS A 156 0.36 10.12 -5.14
N VAL A 157 0.65 10.87 -4.07
CA VAL A 157 -0.06 10.77 -2.80
C VAL A 157 -0.74 12.10 -2.50
N SER A 158 -2.02 12.05 -2.13
CA SER A 158 -2.73 13.24 -1.65
C SER A 158 -2.22 13.68 -0.26
N ASP A 159 -2.57 14.89 0.13
CA ASP A 159 -2.59 15.24 1.55
C ASP A 159 -3.65 14.41 2.29
N LEU A 160 -3.58 14.37 3.61
CA LEU A 160 -4.62 13.78 4.44
C LEU A 160 -5.89 14.64 4.36
N ILE A 161 -6.93 14.10 3.76
CA ILE A 161 -8.23 14.78 3.58
C ILE A 161 -9.10 14.47 4.79
N PRO A 162 -9.50 15.47 5.61
CA PRO A 162 -10.34 15.23 6.78
C PRO A 162 -11.68 14.56 6.43
N LEU A 163 -12.02 13.52 7.15
CA LEU A 163 -13.33 12.88 7.10
C LEU A 163 -14.21 13.53 8.18
N THR A 164 -14.85 14.65 7.83
CA THR A 164 -15.79 15.31 8.76
C THR A 164 -17.02 14.45 8.98
N ILE A 165 -17.46 14.34 10.23
CA ILE A 165 -18.79 13.82 10.59
C ILE A 165 -19.68 15.06 10.63
N ASP A 166 -20.63 15.18 9.70
CA ASP A 166 -21.66 16.22 9.70
C ASP A 166 -22.68 15.98 10.82
#